data_1ee0ba2b080f2551159958f771911049
#
_entry.id   1ee0ba2b080f2551159958f771911049
#
_cell.length_a   1.000
_cell.length_b   1.000
_cell.length_c   1.000
_cell.angle_alpha   90.00
_cell.angle_beta   90.00
_cell.angle_gamma   90.00
#
_symmetry.space_group_name_H-M   'P 1'
#
loop_
_entity.id
_entity.type
_entity.pdbx_description
1 polymer ?
#
loop_
_entity_poly.entity_id
_entity_poly.type
_entity_poly.pdbx_seq_one_letter_code
_entity_poly.pdbx_strand_id
1 'polypeptide(L)'
;MEDFKERAKELVSKMTLAEKIAQMQHDAPAIERLGIPAYNWWNEALHGVARSGTATVFPQAIAMAASFNEDLMYKVAEDISNEVRAKYNGYKSFGSTKIYQGLTCWAPNINIFRDPRWGRGHETYGEDPYLAGVFGTAFVKGMQGDGKYRKTDATLKHFAVHSGPEGIRHSFNSVVSEKDLRETYLWAFKYCIDNAEPAAV
;
A
#
# COMPACT_ATOMS: atom_id res chain seq x y z
N MET A 1 24.96 11.20 5.31
CA MET A 1 23.76 10.43 4.86
C MET A 1 23.48 10.91 3.45
N GLU A 2 23.47 10.02 2.48
CA GLU A 2 23.17 10.39 1.09
C GLU A 2 21.75 10.99 1.05
N ASP A 3 21.61 12.20 0.51
CA ASP A 3 20.29 12.81 0.37
C ASP A 3 19.59 12.21 -0.85
N PHE A 4 18.75 11.22 -0.60
CA PHE A 4 17.99 10.55 -1.66
C PHE A 4 17.10 11.50 -2.47
N LYS A 5 16.65 12.60 -1.86
CA LYS A 5 15.82 13.60 -2.56
C LYS A 5 16.66 14.38 -3.58
N GLU A 6 17.86 14.79 -3.22
CA GLU A 6 18.77 15.49 -4.14
C GLU A 6 19.19 14.56 -5.27
N ARG A 7 19.53 13.31 -4.98
CA ARG A 7 19.82 12.30 -6.02
C ARG A 7 18.64 12.08 -6.97
N ALA A 8 17.43 11.98 -6.43
CA ALA A 8 16.21 11.85 -7.25
C ALA A 8 16.00 13.08 -8.14
N LYS A 9 16.15 14.30 -7.61
CA LYS A 9 16.06 15.54 -8.39
C LYS A 9 17.10 15.58 -9.52
N GLU A 10 18.32 15.19 -9.23
CA GLU A 10 19.39 15.12 -10.24
C GLU A 10 19.02 14.14 -11.37
N LEU A 11 18.54 12.93 -11.04
CA LEU A 11 18.12 11.96 -12.04
C LEU A 11 16.94 12.47 -12.87
N VAL A 12 15.91 13.03 -12.22
CA VAL A 12 14.73 13.59 -12.90
C VAL A 12 15.10 14.77 -13.80
N SER A 13 16.09 15.60 -13.42
CA SER A 13 16.56 16.71 -14.27
C SER A 13 17.17 16.24 -15.59
N LYS A 14 17.75 15.03 -15.61
CA LYS A 14 18.37 14.41 -16.79
C LYS A 14 17.38 13.62 -17.66
N MET A 15 16.14 13.39 -17.19
CA MET A 15 15.12 12.69 -17.95
C MET A 15 14.46 13.57 -19.00
N THR A 16 14.20 12.99 -20.17
CA THR A 16 13.30 13.57 -21.19
C THR A 16 11.86 13.58 -20.67
N LEU A 17 11.00 14.39 -21.31
CA LEU A 17 9.56 14.39 -20.97
C LEU A 17 8.91 13.02 -21.16
N ALA A 18 9.25 12.31 -22.22
CA ALA A 18 8.73 10.97 -22.48
C ALA A 18 9.14 9.97 -21.39
N GLU A 19 10.39 10.00 -20.93
CA GLU A 19 10.88 9.17 -19.83
C GLU A 19 10.17 9.50 -18.52
N LYS A 20 9.96 10.79 -18.22
CA LYS A 20 9.20 11.21 -17.02
C LYS A 20 7.77 10.66 -17.04
N ILE A 21 7.08 10.75 -18.18
CA ILE A 21 5.72 10.22 -18.35
C ILE A 21 5.71 8.70 -18.17
N ALA A 22 6.68 7.99 -18.77
CA ALA A 22 6.76 6.53 -18.67
C ALA A 22 7.01 6.07 -17.21
N GLN A 23 7.75 6.82 -16.40
CA GLN A 23 7.98 6.51 -14.98
C GLN A 23 6.73 6.69 -14.09
N MET A 24 5.68 7.36 -14.57
CA MET A 24 4.43 7.56 -13.82
C MET A 24 3.48 6.36 -13.89
N GLN A 25 3.80 5.33 -14.66
CA GLN A 25 2.99 4.11 -14.75
C GLN A 25 3.43 3.08 -13.71
N HIS A 26 2.52 2.15 -13.36
CA HIS A 26 2.88 1.06 -12.43
C HIS A 26 3.99 0.14 -12.99
N ASP A 27 4.07 0.00 -14.30
CA ASP A 27 5.13 -0.73 -15.00
C ASP A 27 6.15 0.26 -15.55
N ALA A 28 6.99 0.78 -14.67
CA ALA A 28 7.99 1.79 -15.00
C ALA A 28 9.17 1.14 -15.74
N PRO A 29 9.43 1.53 -17.02
CA PRO A 29 10.49 0.96 -17.80
C PRO A 29 11.88 1.38 -17.29
N ALA A 30 12.92 0.62 -17.66
CA ALA A 30 14.30 1.02 -17.42
C ALA A 30 14.67 2.28 -18.19
N ILE A 31 15.55 3.10 -17.61
CA ILE A 31 16.25 4.18 -18.33
C ILE A 31 17.74 3.88 -18.25
N GLU A 32 18.20 3.02 -19.14
CA GLU A 32 19.55 2.45 -19.12
C GLU A 32 20.65 3.50 -19.10
N ARG A 33 20.51 4.58 -19.89
CA ARG A 33 21.47 5.70 -19.95
C ARG A 33 21.63 6.43 -18.62
N LEU A 34 20.67 6.31 -17.69
CA LEU A 34 20.71 6.90 -16.34
C LEU A 34 20.94 5.85 -15.25
N GLY A 35 21.12 4.59 -15.62
CA GLY A 35 21.29 3.49 -14.67
C GLY A 35 20.04 3.20 -13.83
N ILE A 36 18.86 3.59 -14.31
CA ILE A 36 17.57 3.34 -13.64
C ILE A 36 17.03 2.00 -14.14
N PRO A 37 16.89 1.00 -13.26
CA PRO A 37 16.30 -0.29 -13.64
C PRO A 37 14.78 -0.18 -13.84
N ALA A 38 14.20 -1.12 -14.60
CA ALA A 38 12.75 -1.27 -14.63
C ALA A 38 12.23 -1.65 -13.25
N TYR A 39 11.05 -1.16 -12.91
CA TYR A 39 10.41 -1.46 -11.63
C TYR A 39 8.89 -1.52 -11.80
N ASN A 40 8.25 -2.54 -11.21
CA ASN A 40 6.80 -2.62 -11.17
C ASN A 40 6.29 -2.26 -9.78
N TRP A 41 5.48 -1.18 -9.72
CA TRP A 41 4.94 -0.62 -8.48
C TRP A 41 3.76 -1.42 -7.93
N TRP A 42 3.18 -2.35 -8.71
CA TRP A 42 1.99 -3.08 -8.33
C TRP A 42 2.34 -4.38 -7.60
N ASN A 43 2.21 -4.37 -6.28
CA ASN A 43 2.35 -5.56 -5.45
C ASN A 43 1.22 -5.59 -4.42
N GLU A 44 0.74 -6.78 -4.10
CA GLU A 44 -0.40 -7.00 -3.22
C GLU A 44 0.02 -7.74 -1.96
N ALA A 45 -0.40 -7.23 -0.79
CA ALA A 45 -0.02 -7.78 0.51
C ALA A 45 -1.07 -7.50 1.62
N LEU A 46 -2.36 -7.55 1.31
CA LEU A 46 -3.43 -7.21 2.27
C LEU A 46 -3.47 -8.14 3.49
N HIS A 47 -3.28 -9.43 3.30
CA HIS A 47 -3.26 -10.45 4.37
C HIS A 47 -2.27 -11.59 4.06
N GLY A 48 -1.14 -11.23 3.51
CA GLY A 48 -0.08 -12.09 3.02
C GLY A 48 0.34 -11.67 1.63
N VAL A 49 1.53 -12.09 1.20
CA VAL A 49 2.03 -11.81 -0.15
C VAL A 49 1.15 -12.50 -1.17
N ALA A 50 0.53 -11.74 -2.07
CA ALA A 50 -0.37 -12.27 -3.06
C ALA A 50 0.25 -12.34 -4.46
N ARG A 51 -0.19 -13.32 -5.26
CA ARG A 51 0.14 -13.50 -6.68
C ARG A 51 1.63 -13.66 -6.99
N SER A 52 2.41 -14.08 -5.99
CA SER A 52 3.86 -14.22 -6.07
C SER A 52 4.34 -15.57 -5.54
N GLY A 53 3.75 -16.66 -6.05
CA GLY A 53 4.02 -18.02 -5.59
C GLY A 53 3.43 -18.32 -4.21
N THR A 54 3.98 -19.30 -3.50
CA THR A 54 3.53 -19.69 -2.16
C THR A 54 4.01 -18.68 -1.11
N ALA A 55 3.12 -18.30 -0.20
CA ALA A 55 3.38 -17.44 0.94
C ALA A 55 2.44 -17.78 2.09
N THR A 56 2.69 -17.25 3.28
CA THR A 56 1.77 -17.34 4.41
C THR A 56 0.51 -16.55 4.11
N VAL A 57 -0.65 -17.16 4.34
CA VAL A 57 -1.96 -16.51 4.20
C VAL A 57 -2.54 -16.33 5.60
N PHE A 58 -2.67 -15.07 6.00
CA PHE A 58 -3.33 -14.66 7.24
C PHE A 58 -4.83 -14.50 7.04
N PRO A 59 -5.63 -14.43 8.11
CA PRO A 59 -7.06 -14.10 7.99
C PRO A 59 -7.28 -12.79 7.24
N GLN A 60 -8.46 -12.62 6.65
CA GLN A 60 -8.85 -11.35 6.02
C GLN A 60 -8.78 -10.19 7.02
N ALA A 61 -8.56 -8.98 6.53
CA ALA A 61 -8.36 -7.78 7.37
C ALA A 61 -9.49 -7.58 8.39
N ILE A 62 -10.75 -7.78 7.98
CA ILE A 62 -11.91 -7.65 8.87
C ILE A 62 -11.87 -8.66 10.02
N ALA A 63 -11.39 -9.87 9.78
CA ALA A 63 -11.27 -10.90 10.81
C ALA A 63 -10.09 -10.59 11.76
N MET A 64 -8.99 -10.05 11.24
CA MET A 64 -7.87 -9.59 12.08
C MET A 64 -8.29 -8.41 12.96
N ALA A 65 -9.07 -7.46 12.41
CA ALA A 65 -9.59 -6.33 13.17
C ALA A 65 -10.54 -6.74 14.32
N ALA A 66 -11.30 -7.82 14.14
CA ALA A 66 -12.16 -8.38 15.17
C ALA A 66 -11.41 -8.90 16.41
N SER A 67 -10.09 -9.06 16.34
CA SER A 67 -9.25 -9.38 17.50
C SER A 67 -9.06 -8.19 18.46
N PHE A 68 -9.28 -6.95 17.99
CA PHE A 68 -8.96 -5.70 18.69
C PHE A 68 -7.53 -5.66 19.25
N ASN A 69 -6.60 -6.35 18.57
CA ASN A 69 -5.20 -6.48 19.00
C ASN A 69 -4.26 -5.86 17.95
N GLU A 70 -3.88 -4.62 18.16
CA GLU A 70 -2.99 -3.87 17.26
C GLU A 70 -1.56 -4.41 17.26
N ASP A 71 -1.08 -4.94 18.40
CA ASP A 71 0.25 -5.56 18.48
C ASP A 71 0.33 -6.82 17.62
N LEU A 72 -0.74 -7.61 17.58
CA LEU A 72 -0.84 -8.76 16.70
C LEU A 72 -0.84 -8.31 15.23
N MET A 73 -1.58 -7.24 14.91
CA MET A 73 -1.59 -6.68 13.55
C MET A 73 -0.20 -6.24 13.11
N TYR A 74 0.54 -5.56 13.98
CA TYR A 74 1.93 -5.16 13.72
C TYR A 74 2.80 -6.37 13.38
N LYS A 75 2.74 -7.44 14.19
CA LYS A 75 3.53 -8.67 13.99
C LYS A 75 3.17 -9.38 12.68
N VAL A 76 1.88 -9.47 12.36
CA VAL A 76 1.40 -10.03 11.08
C VAL A 76 1.98 -9.23 9.90
N ALA A 77 1.91 -7.91 9.96
CA ALA A 77 2.47 -7.04 8.92
C ALA A 77 3.99 -7.15 8.81
N GLU A 78 4.68 -7.30 9.93
CA GLU A 78 6.12 -7.56 9.97
C GLU A 78 6.48 -8.87 9.26
N ASP A 79 5.77 -9.96 9.53
CA ASP A 79 5.97 -11.25 8.87
C ASP A 79 5.68 -11.16 7.36
N ILE A 80 4.59 -10.51 6.97
CA ILE A 80 4.28 -10.24 5.55
C ILE A 80 5.44 -9.49 4.89
N SER A 81 5.97 -8.45 5.52
CA SER A 81 7.07 -7.66 4.96
C SER A 81 8.36 -8.45 4.83
N ASN A 82 8.63 -9.38 5.74
CA ASN A 82 9.77 -10.30 5.66
C ASN A 82 9.64 -11.20 4.43
N GLU A 83 8.46 -11.76 4.18
CA GLU A 83 8.20 -12.60 3.00
C GLU A 83 8.28 -11.79 1.69
N VAL A 84 7.72 -10.56 1.65
CA VAL A 84 7.85 -9.65 0.49
C VAL A 84 9.32 -9.40 0.18
N ARG A 85 10.12 -9.06 1.20
CA ARG A 85 11.55 -8.76 1.04
C ARG A 85 12.33 -9.98 0.58
N ALA A 86 12.06 -11.15 1.14
CA ALA A 86 12.72 -12.41 0.75
C ALA A 86 12.43 -12.74 -0.72
N LYS A 87 11.17 -12.65 -1.14
CA LYS A 87 10.76 -12.89 -2.53
C LYS A 87 11.38 -11.90 -3.50
N TYR A 88 11.34 -10.60 -3.17
CA TYR A 88 12.00 -9.57 -3.97
C TYR A 88 13.49 -9.87 -4.17
N ASN A 89 14.20 -10.21 -3.11
CA ASN A 89 15.63 -10.54 -3.20
C ASN A 89 15.88 -11.76 -4.10
N GLY A 90 15.01 -12.77 -4.01
CA GLY A 90 15.05 -13.93 -4.91
C GLY A 90 14.82 -13.53 -6.36
N TYR A 91 13.75 -12.79 -6.67
CA TYR A 91 13.49 -12.34 -8.03
C TYR A 91 14.60 -11.44 -8.59
N LYS A 92 15.12 -10.55 -7.78
CA LYS A 92 16.21 -9.66 -8.17
C LYS A 92 17.49 -10.46 -8.53
N SER A 93 17.77 -11.55 -7.83
CA SER A 93 18.93 -12.40 -8.14
C SER A 93 18.86 -13.04 -9.54
N PHE A 94 17.64 -13.20 -10.07
CA PHE A 94 17.38 -13.67 -11.45
C PHE A 94 17.12 -12.52 -12.46
N GLY A 95 17.31 -11.26 -12.04
CA GLY A 95 17.07 -10.08 -12.89
C GLY A 95 15.60 -9.81 -13.20
N SER A 96 14.67 -10.36 -12.40
CA SER A 96 13.22 -10.17 -12.63
C SER A 96 12.66 -9.04 -11.78
N THR A 97 11.86 -8.15 -12.41
CA THR A 97 11.20 -6.99 -11.78
C THR A 97 9.75 -6.84 -12.25
N LYS A 98 9.07 -7.96 -12.49
CA LYS A 98 7.70 -8.00 -13.00
C LYS A 98 6.69 -7.60 -11.92
N ILE A 99 5.42 -7.47 -12.34
CA ILE A 99 4.28 -7.29 -11.44
C ILE A 99 4.29 -8.33 -10.30
N TYR A 100 3.96 -7.93 -9.09
CA TYR A 100 3.98 -8.73 -7.84
C TYR A 100 5.37 -9.18 -7.37
N GLN A 101 6.44 -8.56 -7.86
CA GLN A 101 7.82 -8.90 -7.51
C GLN A 101 8.59 -7.74 -6.89
N GLY A 102 7.93 -6.61 -6.64
CA GLY A 102 8.53 -5.41 -6.06
C GLY A 102 8.37 -5.31 -4.54
N LEU A 103 8.68 -4.13 -4.00
CA LEU A 103 8.63 -3.81 -2.57
C LEU A 103 7.54 -2.83 -2.19
N THR A 104 6.89 -2.19 -3.16
CA THR A 104 5.79 -1.25 -2.92
C THR A 104 4.49 -2.02 -2.86
N CYS A 105 3.94 -2.18 -1.68
CA CYS A 105 2.72 -2.96 -1.46
C CYS A 105 1.50 -2.02 -1.43
N TRP A 106 0.50 -2.30 -2.27
CA TRP A 106 -0.75 -1.54 -2.29
C TRP A 106 -1.70 -2.05 -1.19
N ALA A 107 -1.26 -1.82 0.03
CA ALA A 107 -1.90 -2.17 1.30
C ALA A 107 -1.43 -1.19 2.40
N PRO A 108 -2.24 -0.96 3.44
CA PRO A 108 -3.53 -1.56 3.78
C PRO A 108 -4.72 -0.91 3.07
N ASN A 109 -5.89 -1.59 3.07
CA ASN A 109 -7.16 -1.00 2.73
C ASN A 109 -7.82 -0.41 3.99
N ILE A 110 -7.80 0.91 4.13
CA ILE A 110 -8.35 1.64 5.27
C ILE A 110 -9.67 2.34 4.97
N ASN A 111 -10.32 2.02 3.85
CA ASN A 111 -11.69 2.45 3.62
C ASN A 111 -12.61 1.83 4.68
N ILE A 112 -13.66 2.54 5.07
CA ILE A 112 -14.65 2.01 5.99
C ILE A 112 -15.71 1.17 5.26
N PHE A 113 -16.13 0.05 5.87
CA PHE A 113 -17.15 -0.85 5.32
C PHE A 113 -18.55 -0.32 5.63
N ARG A 114 -19.03 0.66 4.86
CA ARG A 114 -20.32 1.33 5.07
C ARG A 114 -21.52 0.69 4.38
N ASP A 115 -21.29 -0.13 3.35
CA ASP A 115 -22.36 -0.75 2.55
C ASP A 115 -22.10 -2.26 2.38
N PRO A 116 -22.98 -3.13 2.87
CA PRO A 116 -22.79 -4.59 2.78
C PRO A 116 -22.80 -5.13 1.35
N ARG A 117 -23.25 -4.34 0.37
CA ARG A 117 -23.19 -4.71 -1.05
C ARG A 117 -21.82 -4.46 -1.68
N TRP A 118 -20.91 -3.84 -0.95
CA TRP A 118 -19.55 -3.64 -1.44
C TRP A 118 -18.76 -4.96 -1.41
N GLY A 119 -18.35 -5.45 -2.59
CA GLY A 119 -17.67 -6.74 -2.75
C GLY A 119 -16.31 -6.87 -2.09
N ARG A 120 -15.69 -5.75 -1.68
CA ARG A 120 -14.36 -5.69 -1.05
C ARG A 120 -14.39 -5.32 0.44
N GLY A 121 -15.56 -5.35 1.07
CA GLY A 121 -15.70 -4.99 2.48
C GLY A 121 -14.84 -5.82 3.43
N HIS A 122 -14.63 -7.11 3.13
CA HIS A 122 -13.80 -8.02 3.93
C HIS A 122 -12.30 -7.66 3.91
N GLU A 123 -11.84 -6.86 2.95
CA GLU A 123 -10.47 -6.37 2.88
C GLU A 123 -10.19 -5.20 3.85
N THR A 124 -11.21 -4.71 4.54
CA THR A 124 -11.13 -3.55 5.45
C THR A 124 -11.11 -3.98 6.91
N TYR A 125 -10.79 -3.03 7.78
CA TYR A 125 -10.82 -3.23 9.24
C TYR A 125 -12.21 -2.98 9.86
N GLY A 126 -13.27 -2.82 9.04
CA GLY A 126 -14.64 -2.62 9.49
C GLY A 126 -15.18 -1.23 9.16
N GLU A 127 -16.26 -0.86 9.86
CA GLU A 127 -17.01 0.39 9.57
C GLU A 127 -16.54 1.60 10.42
N ASP A 128 -15.77 1.35 11.47
CA ASP A 128 -15.31 2.39 12.39
C ASP A 128 -14.02 3.04 11.87
N PRO A 129 -13.99 4.38 11.64
CA PRO A 129 -12.79 5.05 11.15
C PRO A 129 -11.64 5.07 12.14
N TYR A 130 -11.93 5.06 13.46
CA TYR A 130 -10.88 4.99 14.48
C TYR A 130 -10.17 3.65 14.45
N LEU A 131 -10.94 2.54 14.46
CA LEU A 131 -10.39 1.19 14.35
C LEU A 131 -9.58 1.03 13.08
N ALA A 132 -10.11 1.52 11.94
CA ALA A 132 -9.40 1.49 10.66
C ALA A 132 -8.07 2.27 10.70
N GLY A 133 -8.04 3.42 11.36
CA GLY A 133 -6.83 4.22 11.55
C GLY A 133 -5.80 3.52 12.42
N VAL A 134 -6.20 2.96 13.57
CA VAL A 134 -5.31 2.26 14.50
C VAL A 134 -4.70 1.02 13.85
N PHE A 135 -5.53 0.14 13.26
CA PHE A 135 -5.05 -1.06 12.60
C PHE A 135 -4.24 -0.75 11.34
N GLY A 136 -4.65 0.25 10.57
CA GLY A 136 -3.87 0.74 9.42
C GLY A 136 -2.49 1.23 9.83
N THR A 137 -2.40 1.97 10.94
CA THR A 137 -1.13 2.44 11.51
C THR A 137 -0.23 1.28 11.94
N ALA A 138 -0.76 0.29 12.65
CA ALA A 138 -0.02 -0.90 13.06
C ALA A 138 0.50 -1.68 11.84
N PHE A 139 -0.35 -1.85 10.82
CA PHE A 139 0.02 -2.51 9.57
C PHE A 139 1.14 -1.75 8.83
N VAL A 140 1.02 -0.43 8.64
CA VAL A 140 2.05 0.38 7.98
C VAL A 140 3.39 0.27 8.70
N LYS A 141 3.40 0.39 10.03
CA LYS A 141 4.63 0.28 10.84
C LYS A 141 5.27 -1.10 10.69
N GLY A 142 4.50 -2.18 10.76
CA GLY A 142 5.00 -3.55 10.57
C GLY A 142 5.55 -3.78 9.17
N MET A 143 4.85 -3.27 8.14
CA MET A 143 5.32 -3.37 6.74
C MET A 143 6.62 -2.61 6.50
N GLN A 144 6.72 -1.38 6.99
CA GLN A 144 7.87 -0.50 6.71
C GLN A 144 9.06 -0.77 7.62
N GLY A 145 8.81 -1.27 8.85
CA GLY A 145 9.83 -1.47 9.88
C GLY A 145 10.40 -0.14 10.39
N ASP A 146 11.30 -0.23 11.35
CA ASP A 146 11.95 0.90 12.05
C ASP A 146 13.44 1.09 11.69
N GLY A 147 13.92 0.34 10.69
CA GLY A 147 15.31 0.38 10.26
C GLY A 147 15.68 1.67 9.51
N LYS A 148 16.97 1.86 9.29
CA LYS A 148 17.51 2.99 8.49
C LYS A 148 16.86 3.10 7.10
N TYR A 149 16.49 1.97 6.52
CA TYR A 149 15.80 1.87 5.24
C TYR A 149 14.50 1.10 5.46
N ARG A 150 13.44 1.53 4.79
CA ARG A 150 12.17 0.79 4.82
C ARG A 150 12.36 -0.63 4.33
N LYS A 151 11.72 -1.57 5.01
CA LYS A 151 11.72 -2.98 4.61
C LYS A 151 10.89 -3.17 3.34
N THR A 152 9.69 -2.59 3.33
CA THR A 152 8.80 -2.45 2.17
C THR A 152 8.15 -1.07 2.23
N ASP A 153 7.47 -0.67 1.17
CA ASP A 153 6.67 0.55 1.14
C ASP A 153 5.19 0.19 1.24
N ALA A 154 4.50 0.75 2.23
CA ALA A 154 3.06 0.63 2.38
C ALA A 154 2.34 1.78 1.67
N THR A 155 1.20 1.47 1.01
CA THR A 155 0.36 2.44 0.32
C THR A 155 -1.05 2.39 0.88
N LEU A 156 -1.51 3.47 1.49
CA LEU A 156 -2.88 3.56 1.98
C LEU A 156 -3.86 3.59 0.81
N LYS A 157 -4.91 2.80 0.87
CA LYS A 157 -5.91 2.76 -0.20
C LYS A 157 -7.34 2.57 0.35
N HIS A 158 -8.31 2.93 -0.43
CA HIS A 158 -8.29 3.62 -1.73
C HIS A 158 -8.75 5.05 -1.51
N PHE A 159 -7.97 6.01 -1.87
CA PHE A 159 -8.28 7.42 -1.59
C PHE A 159 -9.42 7.91 -2.49
N ALA A 160 -10.60 8.32 -1.93
CA ALA A 160 -10.86 8.33 -0.50
C ALA A 160 -12.15 7.59 -0.12
N VAL A 161 -13.26 7.73 -0.86
CA VAL A 161 -14.60 7.22 -0.51
C VAL A 161 -14.94 6.01 -1.39
N HIS A 162 -14.11 4.98 -1.35
CA HIS A 162 -14.26 3.77 -2.17
C HIS A 162 -14.99 2.66 -1.40
N SER A 163 -16.32 2.68 -1.41
CA SER A 163 -17.15 1.66 -0.77
C SER A 163 -18.57 1.59 -1.36
N GLY A 164 -18.68 1.83 -2.65
CA GLY A 164 -19.95 1.76 -3.38
C GLY A 164 -20.31 0.33 -3.81
N PRO A 165 -21.52 0.14 -4.39
CA PRO A 165 -21.96 -1.15 -4.88
C PRO A 165 -21.00 -1.77 -5.91
N GLU A 166 -20.65 -3.05 -5.75
CA GLU A 166 -19.64 -3.72 -6.57
C GLU A 166 -19.99 -3.72 -8.06
N GLY A 167 -21.26 -3.93 -8.42
CA GLY A 167 -21.70 -4.02 -9.81
C GLY A 167 -21.47 -2.75 -10.64
N ILE A 168 -21.32 -1.59 -9.99
CA ILE A 168 -21.09 -0.29 -10.66
C ILE A 168 -19.81 0.39 -10.17
N ARG A 169 -18.91 -0.32 -9.54
CA ARG A 169 -17.70 0.22 -8.90
C ARG A 169 -16.84 1.13 -9.81
N HIS A 170 -16.81 0.86 -11.11
CA HIS A 170 -16.02 1.64 -12.08
C HIS A 170 -16.71 2.92 -12.58
N SER A 171 -17.99 3.10 -12.27
CA SER A 171 -18.79 4.27 -12.69
C SER A 171 -19.48 4.96 -11.52
N PHE A 172 -19.37 4.41 -10.32
CA PHE A 172 -20.02 4.94 -9.13
C PHE A 172 -19.41 6.28 -8.71
N ASN A 173 -20.25 7.31 -8.63
CA ASN A 173 -19.86 8.61 -8.09
C ASN A 173 -20.20 8.67 -6.60
N SER A 174 -19.20 8.67 -5.74
CA SER A 174 -19.36 8.76 -4.28
C SER A 174 -19.59 10.21 -3.88
N VAL A 175 -20.87 10.62 -3.80
CA VAL A 175 -21.24 11.94 -3.32
C VAL A 175 -21.35 11.94 -1.80
N VAL A 176 -20.55 12.76 -1.14
CA VAL A 176 -20.56 12.94 0.32
C VAL A 176 -20.51 14.41 0.68
N SER A 177 -21.01 14.76 1.87
CA SER A 177 -20.88 16.12 2.40
C SER A 177 -19.43 16.42 2.78
N GLU A 178 -19.03 17.69 2.79
CA GLU A 178 -17.70 18.11 3.28
C GLU A 178 -17.47 17.65 4.72
N LYS A 179 -18.50 17.68 5.55
CA LYS A 179 -18.45 17.20 6.93
C LYS A 179 -18.14 15.70 6.99
N ASP A 180 -18.91 14.88 6.29
CA ASP A 180 -18.72 13.43 6.30
C ASP A 180 -17.37 13.04 5.71
N LEU A 181 -16.94 13.75 4.66
CA LEU A 181 -15.63 13.51 4.06
C LEU A 181 -14.53 13.69 5.10
N ARG A 182 -14.53 14.79 5.86
CA ARG A 182 -13.48 15.10 6.83
C ARG A 182 -13.58 14.28 8.12
N GLU A 183 -14.77 14.15 8.67
CA GLU A 183 -14.97 13.53 9.98
C GLU A 183 -15.02 12.00 9.93
N THR A 184 -15.34 11.42 8.78
CA THR A 184 -15.51 9.97 8.62
C THR A 184 -14.52 9.38 7.64
N TYR A 185 -14.57 9.79 6.36
CA TYR A 185 -13.82 9.09 5.31
C TYR A 185 -12.33 9.40 5.29
N LEU A 186 -11.92 10.64 5.56
CA LEU A 186 -10.51 11.03 5.60
C LEU A 186 -9.86 10.79 6.96
N TRP A 187 -10.64 10.49 8.00
CA TRP A 187 -10.10 10.37 9.35
C TRP A 187 -9.03 9.29 9.47
N ALA A 188 -9.28 8.08 8.95
CA ALA A 188 -8.32 6.99 8.99
C ALA A 188 -7.06 7.30 8.16
N PHE A 189 -7.20 7.93 6.99
CA PHE A 189 -6.05 8.38 6.19
C PHE A 189 -5.18 9.37 6.97
N LYS A 190 -5.82 10.42 7.54
CA LYS A 190 -5.09 11.39 8.34
C LYS A 190 -4.39 10.74 9.53
N TYR A 191 -5.10 9.87 10.27
CA TYR A 191 -4.54 9.19 11.42
C TYR A 191 -3.30 8.34 11.04
N CYS A 192 -3.37 7.56 9.98
CA CYS A 192 -2.25 6.77 9.49
C CYS A 192 -1.07 7.64 9.02
N ILE A 193 -1.34 8.75 8.32
CA ILE A 193 -0.29 9.67 7.88
C ILE A 193 0.45 10.27 9.07
N ASP A 194 -0.30 10.78 10.06
CA ASP A 194 0.26 11.45 11.24
C ASP A 194 1.04 10.48 12.16
N ASN A 195 0.69 9.18 12.18
CA ASN A 195 1.21 8.23 13.17
C ASN A 195 2.11 7.12 12.60
N ALA A 196 2.16 6.94 11.29
CA ALA A 196 2.95 5.86 10.66
C ALA A 196 3.76 6.28 9.43
N GLU A 197 3.59 7.49 8.93
CA GLU A 197 4.32 8.01 7.76
C GLU A 197 4.36 7.02 6.58
N PRO A 198 3.20 6.59 6.04
CA PRO A 198 3.16 5.65 4.92
C PRO A 198 3.93 6.17 3.72
N ALA A 199 4.52 5.27 2.92
CA ALA A 199 5.31 5.64 1.75
C ALA A 199 4.47 6.33 0.67
N ALA A 200 3.19 5.95 0.54
CA ALA A 200 2.26 6.48 -0.44
C ALA A 200 0.80 6.43 0.03
N VAL A 201 -0.05 7.13 -0.69
CA VAL A 201 -1.52 7.10 -0.57
C VAL A 201 -2.11 6.91 -1.96
#